data_82191aa5684b3db6ee5af9f97d33bd05
#
_entry.id   82191aa5684b3db6ee5af9f97d33bd05
#
_cell.length_a   1.000
_cell.length_b   1.000
_cell.length_c   1.000
_cell.angle_alpha   90.00
_cell.angle_beta   90.00
_cell.angle_gamma   90.00
#
_symmetry.space_group_name_H-M   'P 1'
#
loop_
_entity.id
_entity.type
_entity.pdbx_description
1 polymer ?
#
loop_
_entity_poly.entity_id
_entity_poly.type
_entity_poly.pdbx_seq_one_letter_code
_entity_poly.pdbx_strand_id
1 'polypeptide(L)'
;MRLQTVATARGTRLLVERDGEMLDLADCMEAAGEPWSDSLHDAGGLLAAGPGLLDRIRSVLDTAVPQALRAQTHEHIDRVLPPVTRPSKIICVGLNYAKHAAEGNRPLPKQPLLFAKFPSALVGEGGVVCKPSSTDALDYEGELAVVIGRRATDVSEAEALGHVGGYSIINDISARDLQASEPQWIRAKAQDTFAPMGPYLVTPDEVGDVAALRLQTAVNAELRQDSLCSDMIFNVAELIAFISRSVTLMPGDVIATGTPAGVGHGFDPPRYLKRGDVVEISITNLGTLHCTVADR
;
A
#
# COMPACT_ATOMS: atom_id res chain seq x y z
N MET A 1 8.59 5.72 -11.77
CA MET A 1 8.95 6.67 -10.66
C MET A 1 8.63 6.05 -9.32
N ARG A 2 9.46 6.29 -8.32
CA ARG A 2 9.19 5.97 -6.92
C ARG A 2 8.85 7.24 -6.16
N LEU A 3 7.66 7.32 -5.63
CA LEU A 3 7.10 8.50 -4.97
C LEU A 3 6.94 8.22 -3.47
N GLN A 4 7.39 9.14 -2.64
CA GLN A 4 7.27 9.05 -1.18
C GLN A 4 6.58 10.29 -0.62
N THR A 5 5.52 10.10 0.13
CA THR A 5 4.83 11.17 0.85
C THR A 5 5.43 11.32 2.24
N VAL A 6 5.82 12.52 2.62
CA VAL A 6 6.50 12.80 3.89
C VAL A 6 5.89 14.00 4.61
N ALA A 7 6.00 14.01 5.94
CA ALA A 7 5.76 15.19 6.75
C ALA A 7 7.10 15.86 7.05
N THR A 8 7.15 17.19 6.86
CA THR A 8 8.31 18.04 7.12
C THR A 8 7.89 19.32 7.85
N ALA A 9 8.83 20.16 8.25
CA ALA A 9 8.53 21.48 8.80
C ALA A 9 7.72 22.37 7.83
N ARG A 10 7.83 22.15 6.50
CA ARG A 10 7.04 22.83 5.46
C ARG A 10 5.64 22.21 5.22
N GLY A 11 5.24 21.20 6.00
CA GLY A 11 3.99 20.46 5.81
C GLY A 11 4.18 19.14 5.07
N THR A 12 3.13 18.62 4.47
CA THR A 12 3.19 17.39 3.68
C THR A 12 3.84 17.66 2.33
N ARG A 13 4.85 16.84 1.97
CA ARG A 13 5.62 16.96 0.74
C ARG A 13 5.62 15.64 -0.03
N LEU A 14 5.66 15.72 -1.36
CA LEU A 14 5.79 14.57 -2.23
C LEU A 14 7.19 14.55 -2.83
N LEU A 15 7.95 13.51 -2.48
CA LEU A 15 9.30 13.29 -2.96
C LEU A 15 9.32 12.25 -4.08
N VAL A 16 10.30 12.35 -4.98
CA VAL A 16 10.60 11.35 -6.00
C VAL A 16 12.04 10.87 -5.86
N GLU A 17 12.24 9.55 -5.97
CA GLU A 17 13.58 8.96 -6.04
C GLU A 17 14.15 9.12 -7.45
N ARG A 18 15.34 9.69 -7.55
CA ARG A 18 16.10 9.80 -8.79
C ARG A 18 17.60 9.59 -8.50
N ASP A 19 18.22 8.63 -9.18
CA ASP A 19 19.64 8.31 -9.03
C ASP A 19 20.08 8.04 -7.57
N GLY A 20 19.18 7.45 -6.75
CA GLY A 20 19.41 7.17 -5.33
C GLY A 20 19.23 8.37 -4.39
N GLU A 21 18.77 9.51 -4.89
CA GLU A 21 18.44 10.71 -4.11
C GLU A 21 16.94 10.94 -4.09
N MET A 22 16.42 11.50 -2.98
CA MET A 22 15.04 11.92 -2.87
C MET A 22 14.90 13.39 -3.17
N LEU A 23 14.16 13.75 -4.21
CA LEU A 23 13.95 15.13 -4.65
C LEU A 23 12.51 15.57 -4.33
N ASP A 24 12.36 16.80 -3.82
CA ASP A 24 11.04 17.39 -3.62
C ASP A 24 10.44 17.81 -4.97
N LEU A 25 9.29 17.24 -5.31
CA LEU A 25 8.64 17.49 -6.60
C LEU A 25 8.20 18.94 -6.77
N ALA A 26 7.72 19.59 -5.72
CA ALA A 26 7.33 20.99 -5.81
C ALA A 26 8.53 21.89 -6.14
N ASP A 27 9.65 21.66 -5.46
CA ASP A 27 10.88 22.41 -5.68
C ASP A 27 11.44 22.16 -7.10
N CYS A 28 11.35 20.91 -7.59
CA CYS A 28 11.74 20.57 -8.96
C CYS A 28 10.87 21.28 -10.03
N MET A 29 9.56 21.29 -9.82
CA MET A 29 8.62 21.92 -10.76
C MET A 29 8.78 23.44 -10.75
N GLU A 30 8.93 24.05 -9.57
CA GLU A 30 9.20 25.50 -9.43
C GLU A 30 10.49 25.91 -10.14
N ALA A 31 11.58 25.16 -9.94
CA ALA A 31 12.86 25.44 -10.61
C ALA A 31 12.80 25.30 -12.14
N ALA A 32 11.91 24.46 -12.65
CA ALA A 32 11.63 24.34 -14.09
C ALA A 32 10.67 25.39 -14.63
N GLY A 33 10.12 26.28 -13.77
CA GLY A 33 9.09 27.26 -14.16
C GLY A 33 7.72 26.63 -14.43
N GLU A 34 7.50 25.40 -13.95
CA GLU A 34 6.24 24.67 -14.12
C GLU A 34 5.30 24.92 -12.93
N PRO A 35 3.97 25.07 -13.18
CA PRO A 35 3.03 25.30 -12.10
C PRO A 35 2.90 24.07 -11.18
N TRP A 36 2.89 24.31 -9.87
CA TRP A 36 2.61 23.33 -8.84
C TRP A 36 1.46 23.79 -7.95
N SER A 37 0.66 22.86 -7.44
CA SER A 37 -0.47 23.15 -6.55
C SER A 37 -0.27 22.44 -5.22
N ASP A 38 -0.60 23.11 -4.13
CA ASP A 38 -0.57 22.52 -2.78
C ASP A 38 -1.49 21.30 -2.61
N SER A 39 -2.46 21.12 -3.52
CA SER A 39 -3.28 19.90 -3.55
C SER A 39 -2.52 18.64 -3.98
N LEU A 40 -1.30 18.80 -4.53
CA LEU A 40 -0.43 17.72 -5.01
C LEU A 40 0.58 17.26 -3.94
N HIS A 41 0.19 17.32 -2.68
CA HIS A 41 1.07 17.02 -1.55
C HIS A 41 1.28 15.53 -1.28
N ASP A 42 0.48 14.65 -1.90
CA ASP A 42 0.63 13.19 -1.83
C ASP A 42 0.42 12.53 -3.20
N ALA A 43 0.73 11.25 -3.29
CA ALA A 43 0.58 10.53 -4.55
C ALA A 43 -0.89 10.43 -5.00
N GLY A 44 -1.85 10.44 -4.08
CA GLY A 44 -3.29 10.44 -4.40
C GLY A 44 -3.71 11.70 -5.13
N GLY A 45 -3.31 12.87 -4.62
CA GLY A 45 -3.53 14.17 -5.28
C GLY A 45 -2.87 14.23 -6.66
N LEU A 46 -1.65 13.72 -6.77
CA LEU A 46 -0.93 13.64 -8.05
C LEU A 46 -1.70 12.80 -9.08
N LEU A 47 -2.17 11.62 -8.70
CA LEU A 47 -2.92 10.73 -9.58
C LEU A 47 -4.28 11.35 -9.98
N ALA A 48 -4.94 12.05 -9.07
CA ALA A 48 -6.20 12.73 -9.33
C ALA A 48 -6.07 13.89 -10.33
N ALA A 49 -4.89 14.51 -10.43
CA ALA A 49 -4.60 15.53 -11.42
C ALA A 49 -4.47 14.99 -12.86
N GLY A 50 -4.36 13.67 -12.99
CA GLY A 50 -4.39 12.97 -14.28
C GLY A 50 -3.02 12.72 -14.92
N PRO A 51 -2.97 11.88 -15.97
CA PRO A 51 -1.72 11.38 -16.55
C PRO A 51 -0.83 12.48 -17.15
N GLY A 52 -1.42 13.53 -17.69
CA GLY A 52 -0.64 14.63 -18.29
C GLY A 52 0.30 15.35 -17.31
N LEU A 53 -0.01 15.35 -16.00
CA LEU A 53 0.89 15.89 -14.99
C LEU A 53 2.08 14.95 -14.74
N LEU A 54 1.85 13.65 -14.69
CA LEU A 54 2.93 12.65 -14.55
C LEU A 54 3.93 12.75 -15.71
N ASP A 55 3.45 12.95 -16.95
CA ASP A 55 4.32 13.09 -18.12
C ASP A 55 5.14 14.39 -18.07
N ARG A 56 4.55 15.49 -17.59
CA ARG A 56 5.30 16.74 -17.37
C ARG A 56 6.36 16.58 -16.29
N ILE A 57 6.04 15.93 -15.17
CA ILE A 57 7.02 15.66 -14.12
C ILE A 57 8.18 14.82 -14.66
N ARG A 58 7.91 13.76 -15.44
CA ARG A 58 8.97 12.98 -16.10
C ARG A 58 9.86 13.87 -16.96
N SER A 59 9.27 14.71 -17.80
CA SER A 59 10.02 15.64 -18.66
C SER A 59 10.90 16.60 -17.86
N VAL A 60 10.42 17.13 -16.74
CA VAL A 60 11.21 18.00 -15.86
C VAL A 60 12.37 17.24 -15.23
N LEU A 61 12.12 16.04 -14.71
CA LEU A 61 13.14 15.20 -14.09
C LEU A 61 14.22 14.73 -15.08
N ASP A 62 13.89 14.57 -16.36
CA ASP A 62 14.82 14.16 -17.41
C ASP A 62 15.64 15.35 -17.98
N THR A 63 15.14 16.60 -17.88
CA THR A 63 15.79 17.81 -18.42
C THR A 63 16.63 18.53 -17.38
N ALA A 64 17.54 17.88 -16.67
CA ALA A 64 18.50 18.49 -15.75
C ALA A 64 17.85 19.20 -14.54
N VAL A 65 17.51 18.44 -13.52
CA VAL A 65 17.31 18.99 -12.18
C VAL A 65 18.61 19.69 -11.76
N PRO A 66 18.62 21.00 -11.50
CA PRO A 66 19.83 21.71 -11.12
C PRO A 66 20.50 21.05 -9.93
N GLN A 67 21.85 20.93 -9.97
CA GLN A 67 22.63 20.31 -8.89
C GLN A 67 22.36 20.97 -7.52
N ALA A 68 21.96 22.25 -7.52
CA ALA A 68 21.54 22.98 -6.33
C ALA A 68 20.29 22.39 -5.66
N LEU A 69 19.35 21.82 -6.43
CA LEU A 69 18.16 21.16 -5.88
C LEU A 69 18.50 19.81 -5.24
N ARG A 70 19.46 19.08 -5.79
CA ARG A 70 19.98 17.84 -5.19
C ARG A 70 20.61 18.10 -3.81
N ALA A 71 21.22 19.27 -3.60
CA ALA A 71 21.80 19.68 -2.33
C ALA A 71 20.78 20.18 -1.29
N GLN A 72 19.58 20.58 -1.71
CA GLN A 72 18.54 21.12 -0.82
C GLN A 72 17.60 20.05 -0.24
N THR A 73 17.63 18.82 -0.76
CA THR A 73 16.73 17.73 -0.36
C THR A 73 17.04 17.11 1.01
N HIS A 74 17.98 17.66 1.77
CA HIS A 74 18.23 17.25 3.15
C HIS A 74 17.35 17.96 4.18
N GLU A 75 16.09 18.29 3.80
CA GLU A 75 15.12 18.67 4.81
C GLU A 75 14.90 17.52 5.78
N HIS A 76 14.80 17.88 7.05
CA HIS A 76 14.47 16.91 8.07
C HIS A 76 13.07 16.32 7.80
N ILE A 77 13.05 15.04 7.47
CA ILE A 77 11.80 14.29 7.36
C ILE A 77 11.37 13.91 8.76
N ASP A 78 10.27 14.47 9.23
CA ASP A 78 9.72 14.16 10.55
C ASP A 78 9.16 12.74 10.58
N ARG A 79 8.46 12.34 9.51
CA ARG A 79 7.93 10.99 9.32
C ARG A 79 7.56 10.73 7.86
N VAL A 80 7.62 9.47 7.45
CA VAL A 80 7.05 9.00 6.20
C VAL A 80 5.54 8.76 6.40
N LEU A 81 4.74 9.30 5.49
CA LEU A 81 3.29 9.14 5.48
C LEU A 81 2.88 8.00 4.52
N PRO A 82 1.65 7.48 4.61
CA PRO A 82 1.13 6.61 3.56
C PRO A 82 1.24 7.32 2.20
N PRO A 83 1.58 6.61 1.11
CA PRO A 83 1.69 7.22 -0.22
C PRO A 83 0.44 7.99 -0.64
N VAL A 84 -0.74 7.46 -0.34
CA VAL A 84 -2.03 8.14 -0.44
C VAL A 84 -2.56 8.37 0.97
N THR A 85 -2.64 9.63 1.39
CA THR A 85 -2.99 9.96 2.77
C THR A 85 -4.49 9.90 3.05
N ARG A 86 -5.32 10.09 2.02
CA ARG A 86 -6.79 10.11 2.12
C ARG A 86 -7.45 9.44 0.92
N PRO A 87 -7.31 8.12 0.74
CA PRO A 87 -8.08 7.42 -0.28
C PRO A 87 -9.59 7.55 0.00
N SER A 88 -10.42 7.59 -1.04
CA SER A 88 -11.87 7.61 -0.83
C SER A 88 -12.35 6.28 -0.24
N LYS A 89 -11.65 5.20 -0.55
CA LYS A 89 -11.87 3.86 -0.01
C LYS A 89 -10.62 2.99 -0.09
N ILE A 90 -10.55 2.02 0.83
CA ILE A 90 -9.58 0.94 0.83
C ILE A 90 -10.38 -0.35 0.73
N ILE A 91 -10.31 -1.03 -0.41
CA ILE A 91 -11.00 -2.29 -0.65
C ILE A 91 -9.99 -3.41 -0.48
N CYS A 92 -10.32 -4.40 0.35
CA CYS A 92 -9.45 -5.52 0.65
C CYS A 92 -10.05 -6.83 0.12
N VAL A 93 -9.18 -7.77 -0.22
CA VAL A 93 -9.56 -9.06 -0.81
C VAL A 93 -9.15 -10.19 0.13
N GLY A 94 -10.13 -10.86 0.71
CA GLY A 94 -9.89 -12.02 1.58
C GLY A 94 -9.64 -13.30 0.78
N LEU A 95 -8.80 -14.19 1.33
CA LEU A 95 -8.55 -15.56 0.82
C LEU A 95 -8.05 -15.61 -0.64
N ASN A 96 -7.25 -14.65 -1.07
CA ASN A 96 -6.77 -14.57 -2.46
C ASN A 96 -5.50 -15.38 -2.75
N TYR A 97 -5.05 -16.22 -1.82
CA TYR A 97 -3.96 -17.17 -2.03
C TYR A 97 -4.41 -18.57 -1.60
N ALA A 98 -4.21 -19.55 -2.48
CA ALA A 98 -4.70 -20.92 -2.24
C ALA A 98 -4.12 -21.56 -0.97
N LYS A 99 -2.82 -21.34 -0.71
CA LYS A 99 -2.15 -21.85 0.49
C LYS A 99 -2.68 -21.19 1.76
N HIS A 100 -3.00 -19.90 1.72
CA HIS A 100 -3.60 -19.18 2.85
C HIS A 100 -5.03 -19.66 3.13
N ALA A 101 -5.84 -19.91 2.10
CA ALA A 101 -7.16 -20.52 2.27
C ALA A 101 -7.07 -21.90 2.94
N ALA A 102 -6.11 -22.72 2.50
CA ALA A 102 -5.87 -24.07 3.08
C ALA A 102 -5.40 -24.00 4.53
N GLU A 103 -4.52 -23.04 4.89
CA GLU A 103 -4.04 -22.79 6.26
C GLU A 103 -5.21 -22.49 7.22
N GLY A 104 -6.21 -21.75 6.75
CA GLY A 104 -7.43 -21.45 7.50
C GLY A 104 -8.53 -22.53 7.40
N ASN A 105 -8.28 -23.69 6.78
CA ASN A 105 -9.27 -24.73 6.47
C ASN A 105 -10.50 -24.16 5.72
N ARG A 106 -10.28 -23.19 4.84
CA ARG A 106 -11.33 -22.55 4.04
C ARG A 106 -11.35 -23.11 2.62
N PRO A 107 -12.53 -23.29 2.01
CA PRO A 107 -12.62 -23.64 0.61
C PRO A 107 -12.09 -22.49 -0.25
N LEU A 108 -11.58 -22.80 -1.44
CA LEU A 108 -11.20 -21.79 -2.41
C LEU A 108 -12.41 -20.94 -2.81
N PRO A 109 -12.31 -19.61 -2.79
CA PRO A 109 -13.39 -18.74 -3.17
C PRO A 109 -13.66 -18.85 -4.69
N LYS A 110 -14.93 -18.84 -5.08
CA LYS A 110 -15.35 -18.83 -6.50
C LYS A 110 -15.33 -17.43 -7.11
N GLN A 111 -15.29 -16.41 -6.29
CA GLN A 111 -15.20 -14.99 -6.64
C GLN A 111 -14.48 -14.22 -5.52
N PRO A 112 -13.91 -13.06 -5.80
CA PRO A 112 -13.24 -12.25 -4.78
C PRO A 112 -14.14 -11.96 -3.58
N LEU A 113 -13.66 -12.25 -2.37
CA LEU A 113 -14.30 -11.89 -1.11
C LEU A 113 -13.87 -10.49 -0.71
N LEU A 114 -14.77 -9.52 -0.79
CA LEU A 114 -14.44 -8.12 -0.54
C LEU A 114 -14.83 -7.68 0.87
N PHE A 115 -13.97 -6.87 1.47
CA PHE A 115 -14.24 -6.10 2.67
C PHE A 115 -13.51 -4.75 2.59
N ALA A 116 -13.64 -3.89 3.58
CA ALA A 116 -13.06 -2.55 3.55
C ALA A 116 -12.29 -2.24 4.83
N LYS A 117 -11.25 -1.40 4.68
CA LYS A 117 -10.64 -0.63 5.76
C LYS A 117 -11.00 0.84 5.60
N PHE A 118 -10.93 1.58 6.69
CA PHE A 118 -11.16 3.02 6.68
C PHE A 118 -9.85 3.79 6.48
N PRO A 119 -9.87 4.99 5.88
CA PRO A 119 -8.68 5.84 5.77
C PRO A 119 -8.02 6.14 7.13
N SER A 120 -8.80 6.16 8.22
CA SER A 120 -8.28 6.33 9.58
C SER A 120 -7.39 5.18 10.07
N ALA A 121 -7.44 4.03 9.41
CA ALA A 121 -6.56 2.91 9.72
C ALA A 121 -5.13 3.07 9.17
N LEU A 122 -4.92 4.00 8.22
CA LEU A 122 -3.63 4.18 7.55
C LEU A 122 -2.57 4.75 8.51
N VAL A 123 -1.38 4.16 8.44
CA VAL A 123 -0.13 4.71 8.98
C VAL A 123 0.98 4.50 7.95
N GLY A 124 1.98 5.37 7.92
CA GLY A 124 3.11 5.30 6.98
C GLY A 124 4.22 4.36 7.45
N GLU A 125 5.31 4.33 6.68
CA GLU A 125 6.54 3.61 6.97
C GLU A 125 7.09 3.99 8.36
N GLY A 126 7.55 2.99 9.12
CA GLY A 126 8.03 3.16 10.49
C GLY A 126 6.94 3.47 11.51
N GLY A 127 5.65 3.41 11.09
CA GLY A 127 4.52 3.71 11.95
C GLY A 127 4.26 2.69 13.04
N VAL A 128 3.42 3.07 14.01
CA VAL A 128 3.08 2.22 15.16
C VAL A 128 1.69 1.64 14.97
N VAL A 129 1.59 0.31 15.04
CA VAL A 129 0.32 -0.42 15.14
C VAL A 129 -0.10 -0.46 16.61
N CYS A 130 -1.19 0.21 16.94
CA CYS A 130 -1.71 0.28 18.30
C CYS A 130 -2.64 -0.92 18.57
N LYS A 131 -2.14 -1.92 19.34
CA LYS A 131 -2.95 -3.06 19.77
C LYS A 131 -4.01 -2.59 20.76
N PRO A 132 -5.30 -2.69 20.43
CA PRO A 132 -6.37 -2.34 21.38
C PRO A 132 -6.55 -3.44 22.44
N SER A 133 -7.08 -3.07 23.59
CA SER A 133 -7.41 -4.01 24.67
C SER A 133 -8.53 -5.00 24.32
N SER A 134 -9.22 -4.77 23.19
CA SER A 134 -10.34 -5.60 22.73
C SER A 134 -9.91 -6.87 21.98
N THR A 135 -8.61 -7.08 21.77
CA THR A 135 -8.08 -8.28 21.08
C THR A 135 -6.83 -8.82 21.74
N ASP A 136 -6.76 -10.13 21.87
CA ASP A 136 -5.55 -10.88 22.21
C ASP A 136 -4.94 -11.62 21.03
N ALA A 137 -5.55 -11.49 19.86
CA ALA A 137 -5.19 -12.20 18.63
C ALA A 137 -4.84 -11.24 17.49
N LEU A 138 -3.96 -10.25 17.75
CA LEU A 138 -3.47 -9.32 16.75
C LEU A 138 -2.54 -10.04 15.76
N ASP A 139 -2.78 -9.89 14.45
CA ASP A 139 -2.07 -10.61 13.41
C ASP A 139 -1.67 -9.71 12.25
N TYR A 140 -0.66 -10.10 11.50
CA TYR A 140 -0.14 -9.42 10.31
C TYR A 140 -0.60 -10.12 9.04
N GLU A 141 -0.75 -9.37 7.97
CA GLU A 141 -1.01 -9.83 6.61
C GLU A 141 -0.26 -8.92 5.62
N GLY A 142 0.90 -9.37 5.14
CA GLY A 142 1.64 -8.65 4.09
C GLY A 142 0.93 -8.80 2.75
N GLU A 143 0.68 -7.68 2.06
CA GLU A 143 -0.06 -7.64 0.81
C GLU A 143 0.52 -6.65 -0.19
N LEU A 144 0.34 -6.95 -1.49
CA LEU A 144 0.48 -5.97 -2.55
C LEU A 144 -0.69 -4.99 -2.47
N ALA A 145 -0.40 -3.70 -2.45
CA ALA A 145 -1.39 -2.64 -2.58
C ALA A 145 -1.39 -2.11 -4.02
N VAL A 146 -2.56 -2.08 -4.65
CA VAL A 146 -2.79 -1.45 -5.96
C VAL A 146 -3.44 -0.10 -5.73
N VAL A 147 -2.85 0.97 -6.27
CA VAL A 147 -3.41 2.32 -6.21
C VAL A 147 -3.98 2.68 -7.58
N ILE A 148 -5.24 3.07 -7.61
CA ILE A 148 -5.94 3.45 -8.83
C ILE A 148 -5.43 4.81 -9.30
N GLY A 149 -5.10 4.93 -10.58
CA GLY A 149 -4.64 6.17 -11.22
C GLY A 149 -5.65 6.81 -12.15
N ARG A 150 -6.64 6.06 -12.61
CA ARG A 150 -7.69 6.54 -13.50
C ARG A 150 -9.03 5.94 -13.08
N ARG A 151 -10.10 6.77 -13.14
CA ARG A 151 -11.44 6.31 -12.79
C ARG A 151 -11.79 5.03 -13.56
N ALA A 152 -12.20 3.98 -12.83
CA ALA A 152 -12.62 2.69 -13.39
C ALA A 152 -14.07 2.38 -12.96
N THR A 153 -14.95 2.16 -13.94
CA THR A 153 -16.36 1.80 -13.74
C THR A 153 -16.69 0.78 -14.80
N ASP A 154 -17.05 -0.43 -14.39
CA ASP A 154 -17.42 -1.56 -15.26
C ASP A 154 -16.40 -1.81 -16.38
N VAL A 155 -15.12 -1.85 -16.01
CA VAL A 155 -14.03 -2.07 -16.96
C VAL A 155 -13.78 -3.56 -17.16
N SER A 156 -13.37 -3.92 -18.37
CA SER A 156 -12.94 -5.31 -18.67
C SER A 156 -11.57 -5.62 -18.08
N GLU A 157 -11.25 -6.91 -17.92
CA GLU A 157 -9.92 -7.36 -17.47
C GLU A 157 -8.82 -6.87 -18.42
N ALA A 158 -9.08 -6.82 -19.72
CA ALA A 158 -8.11 -6.34 -20.72
C ALA A 158 -7.76 -4.86 -20.56
N GLU A 159 -8.68 -4.05 -20.02
CA GLU A 159 -8.50 -2.60 -19.80
C GLU A 159 -8.00 -2.29 -18.38
N ALA A 160 -8.21 -3.20 -17.43
CA ALA A 160 -8.07 -2.99 -16.00
C ALA A 160 -6.70 -2.43 -15.59
N LEU A 161 -5.60 -2.98 -16.11
CA LEU A 161 -4.25 -2.51 -15.78
C LEU A 161 -3.97 -1.09 -16.25
N GLY A 162 -4.67 -0.61 -17.29
CA GLY A 162 -4.59 0.78 -17.74
C GLY A 162 -5.17 1.81 -16.74
N HIS A 163 -5.84 1.34 -15.69
CA HIS A 163 -6.38 2.17 -14.62
C HIS A 163 -5.49 2.22 -13.37
N VAL A 164 -4.39 1.46 -13.33
CA VAL A 164 -3.44 1.43 -12.21
C VAL A 164 -2.54 2.66 -12.27
N GLY A 165 -2.45 3.40 -11.17
CA GLY A 165 -1.54 4.52 -10.98
C GLY A 165 -0.18 4.10 -10.41
N GLY A 166 -0.17 3.02 -9.64
CA GLY A 166 1.05 2.46 -9.06
C GLY A 166 0.76 1.37 -8.05
N TYR A 167 1.83 0.87 -7.47
CA TYR A 167 1.82 -0.20 -6.49
C TYR A 167 2.54 0.23 -5.23
N SER A 168 2.16 -0.36 -4.10
CA SER A 168 2.76 -0.15 -2.79
C SER A 168 2.70 -1.44 -1.98
N ILE A 169 3.15 -1.38 -0.74
CA ILE A 169 3.01 -2.46 0.23
C ILE A 169 1.97 -2.04 1.25
N ILE A 170 1.12 -2.97 1.70
CA ILE A 170 0.19 -2.74 2.81
C ILE A 170 0.21 -3.92 3.76
N ASN A 171 0.06 -3.64 5.06
CA ASN A 171 -0.14 -4.66 6.09
C ASN A 171 -1.61 -4.63 6.52
N ASP A 172 -2.37 -5.67 6.15
CA ASP A 172 -3.77 -5.81 6.55
C ASP A 172 -3.88 -6.37 7.97
N ILE A 173 -3.51 -5.55 8.96
CA ILE A 173 -3.57 -5.92 10.38
C ILE A 173 -4.97 -6.40 10.76
N SER A 174 -5.01 -7.50 11.51
CA SER A 174 -6.22 -8.26 11.81
C SER A 174 -6.33 -8.62 13.28
N ALA A 175 -7.50 -8.40 13.88
CA ALA A 175 -7.87 -8.95 15.19
C ALA A 175 -8.66 -10.25 14.97
N ARG A 176 -7.98 -11.41 15.07
CA ARG A 176 -8.54 -12.70 14.64
C ARG A 176 -9.72 -13.17 15.51
N ASP A 177 -9.69 -12.88 16.80
CA ASP A 177 -10.78 -13.16 17.73
C ASP A 177 -12.06 -12.38 17.36
N LEU A 178 -11.93 -11.11 17.01
CA LEU A 178 -13.06 -10.30 16.52
C LEU A 178 -13.52 -10.77 15.14
N GLN A 179 -12.57 -11.14 14.26
CA GLN A 179 -12.89 -11.67 12.93
C GLN A 179 -13.70 -12.97 12.99
N ALA A 180 -13.41 -13.84 13.98
CA ALA A 180 -14.10 -15.12 14.16
C ALA A 180 -15.46 -14.97 14.82
N SER A 181 -15.64 -13.98 15.72
CA SER A 181 -16.84 -13.81 16.53
C SER A 181 -17.91 -12.93 15.91
N GLU A 182 -17.54 -12.11 14.89
CA GLU A 182 -18.45 -11.14 14.28
C GLU A 182 -18.75 -11.49 12.81
N PRO A 183 -20.01 -11.29 12.35
CA PRO A 183 -20.38 -11.57 10.97
C PRO A 183 -19.80 -10.54 9.97
N GLN A 184 -19.42 -9.34 10.44
CA GLN A 184 -18.83 -8.26 9.66
C GLN A 184 -17.43 -7.94 10.18
N TRP A 185 -16.45 -7.83 9.29
CA TRP A 185 -15.04 -7.71 9.67
C TRP A 185 -14.55 -6.29 9.99
N ILE A 186 -15.43 -5.29 9.99
CA ILE A 186 -15.02 -3.89 10.21
C ILE A 186 -14.24 -3.72 11.52
N ARG A 187 -14.75 -4.26 12.63
CA ARG A 187 -14.08 -4.15 13.93
C ARG A 187 -12.79 -4.98 14.02
N ALA A 188 -12.68 -6.03 13.22
CA ALA A 188 -11.49 -6.85 13.15
C ALA A 188 -10.39 -6.24 12.27
N LYS A 189 -10.76 -5.48 11.23
CA LYS A 189 -9.88 -5.07 10.14
C LYS A 189 -9.67 -3.55 10.00
N ALA A 190 -10.62 -2.72 10.43
CA ALA A 190 -10.62 -1.28 10.14
C ALA A 190 -10.40 -0.39 11.38
N GLN A 191 -9.74 -0.91 12.41
CA GLN A 191 -9.35 -0.11 13.57
C GLN A 191 -8.23 0.88 13.21
N ASP A 192 -8.10 1.97 13.97
CA ASP A 192 -7.01 2.92 13.79
C ASP A 192 -5.66 2.21 13.79
N THR A 193 -4.77 2.60 12.89
CA THR A 193 -3.43 2.03 12.66
C THR A 193 -3.37 0.60 12.09
N PHE A 194 -4.50 0.00 11.70
CA PHE A 194 -4.55 -1.37 11.17
C PHE A 194 -4.25 -1.48 9.67
N ALA A 195 -3.74 -0.42 9.04
CA ALA A 195 -3.31 -0.39 7.64
C ALA A 195 -1.97 0.35 7.46
N PRO A 196 -0.84 -0.16 8.01
CA PRO A 196 0.47 0.33 7.60
C PRO A 196 0.62 0.22 6.08
N MET A 197 1.01 1.32 5.40
CA MET A 197 1.15 1.36 3.93
C MET A 197 2.34 2.21 3.51
N GLY A 198 3.14 1.71 2.58
CA GLY A 198 4.32 2.39 2.04
C GLY A 198 5.43 1.42 1.68
N PRO A 199 6.72 1.85 1.67
CA PRO A 199 7.18 3.24 1.87
C PRO A 199 6.95 4.16 0.66
N TYR A 200 6.70 3.58 -0.52
CA TYR A 200 6.57 4.30 -1.79
C TYR A 200 5.26 3.96 -2.51
N LEU A 201 4.82 4.86 -3.38
CA LEU A 201 4.06 4.51 -4.57
C LEU A 201 5.05 4.34 -5.73
N VAL A 202 5.08 3.16 -6.33
CA VAL A 202 5.94 2.85 -7.49
C VAL A 202 5.07 2.74 -8.73
N THR A 203 5.38 3.55 -9.75
CA THR A 203 4.60 3.54 -11.00
C THR A 203 4.77 2.24 -11.79
N PRO A 204 3.78 1.83 -12.62
CA PRO A 204 3.79 0.53 -13.28
C PRO A 204 5.01 0.27 -14.18
N ASP A 205 5.54 1.31 -14.80
CA ASP A 205 6.74 1.26 -15.66
C ASP A 205 8.01 0.82 -14.90
N GLU A 206 8.11 1.11 -13.60
CA GLU A 206 9.24 0.67 -12.76
C GLU A 206 9.00 -0.66 -12.05
N VAL A 207 7.74 -1.03 -11.84
CA VAL A 207 7.39 -2.30 -11.19
C VAL A 207 7.65 -3.48 -12.14
N GLY A 208 7.31 -3.32 -13.41
CA GLY A 208 7.40 -4.39 -14.41
C GLY A 208 6.28 -5.43 -14.25
N ASP A 209 6.63 -6.70 -14.38
CA ASP A 209 5.66 -7.80 -14.27
C ASP A 209 5.25 -8.06 -12.81
N VAL A 210 4.02 -7.71 -12.48
CA VAL A 210 3.47 -7.90 -11.14
C VAL A 210 3.45 -9.37 -10.72
N ALA A 211 3.26 -10.30 -11.65
CA ALA A 211 3.24 -11.73 -11.35
C ALA A 211 4.59 -12.25 -10.84
N ALA A 212 5.69 -11.61 -11.27
CA ALA A 212 7.05 -11.97 -10.86
C ALA A 212 7.47 -11.37 -9.50
N LEU A 213 6.68 -10.47 -8.91
CA LEU A 213 7.01 -9.87 -7.61
C LEU A 213 6.97 -10.92 -6.51
N ARG A 214 8.01 -10.93 -5.67
CA ARG A 214 8.08 -11.77 -4.46
C ARG A 214 7.73 -10.94 -3.24
N LEU A 215 6.74 -11.40 -2.49
CA LEU A 215 6.32 -10.85 -1.21
C LEU A 215 6.90 -11.68 -0.08
N GLN A 216 7.55 -11.02 0.87
CA GLN A 216 8.08 -11.63 2.07
C GLN A 216 7.66 -10.81 3.30
N THR A 217 7.25 -11.49 4.37
CA THR A 217 6.98 -10.86 5.67
C THR A 217 7.84 -11.51 6.73
N ALA A 218 8.53 -10.70 7.51
CA ALA A 218 9.27 -11.13 8.70
C ALA A 218 8.69 -10.48 9.96
N VAL A 219 8.72 -11.19 11.06
CA VAL A 219 8.41 -10.67 12.40
C VAL A 219 9.65 -10.89 13.28
N ASN A 220 10.20 -9.79 13.81
CA ASN A 220 11.45 -9.81 14.59
C ASN A 220 12.58 -10.54 13.84
N ALA A 221 12.75 -10.22 12.56
CA ALA A 221 13.70 -10.85 11.64
C ALA A 221 13.45 -12.34 11.32
N GLU A 222 12.38 -12.97 11.85
CA GLU A 222 11.99 -14.34 11.48
C GLU A 222 11.06 -14.30 10.27
N LEU A 223 11.49 -14.90 9.15
CA LEU A 223 10.67 -15.01 7.94
C LEU A 223 9.41 -15.83 8.20
N ARG A 224 8.25 -15.27 7.90
CA ARG A 224 6.93 -15.85 8.14
C ARG A 224 6.15 -16.11 6.85
N GLN A 225 6.13 -15.15 5.94
CA GLN A 225 5.44 -15.27 4.66
C GLN A 225 6.47 -15.17 3.54
N ASP A 226 6.32 -16.00 2.51
CA ASP A 226 7.17 -15.98 1.32
C ASP A 226 6.40 -16.57 0.13
N SER A 227 6.03 -15.72 -0.84
CA SER A 227 5.22 -16.12 -2.00
C SER A 227 5.47 -15.19 -3.18
N LEU A 228 5.14 -15.66 -4.38
CA LEU A 228 5.05 -14.82 -5.56
C LEU A 228 3.65 -14.22 -5.70
N CYS A 229 3.54 -13.03 -6.29
CA CYS A 229 2.24 -12.44 -6.63
C CYS A 229 1.49 -13.26 -7.70
N SER A 230 2.17 -14.09 -8.48
CA SER A 230 1.55 -15.08 -9.38
C SER A 230 0.75 -16.16 -8.64
N ASP A 231 0.95 -16.34 -7.33
CA ASP A 231 0.21 -17.32 -6.52
C ASP A 231 -1.19 -16.82 -6.11
N MET A 232 -1.55 -15.56 -6.47
CA MET A 232 -2.91 -15.03 -6.27
C MET A 232 -3.94 -15.88 -7.05
N ILE A 233 -5.08 -16.14 -6.43
CA ILE A 233 -6.22 -16.82 -7.07
C ILE A 233 -6.85 -15.91 -8.12
N PHE A 234 -7.03 -14.63 -7.77
CA PHE A 234 -7.52 -13.58 -8.66
C PHE A 234 -6.42 -12.54 -8.82
N ASN A 235 -5.91 -12.36 -10.04
CA ASN A 235 -4.87 -11.40 -10.34
C ASN A 235 -5.39 -9.94 -10.29
N VAL A 236 -4.50 -8.97 -10.39
CA VAL A 236 -4.84 -7.53 -10.29
C VAL A 236 -5.90 -7.12 -11.33
N ALA A 237 -5.82 -7.60 -12.57
CA ALA A 237 -6.78 -7.25 -13.62
C ALA A 237 -8.18 -7.79 -13.31
N GLU A 238 -8.26 -9.05 -12.88
CA GLU A 238 -9.51 -9.68 -12.44
C GLU A 238 -10.14 -8.93 -11.26
N LEU A 239 -9.31 -8.53 -10.26
CA LEU A 239 -9.79 -7.78 -9.10
C LEU A 239 -10.38 -6.42 -9.48
N ILE A 240 -9.68 -5.63 -10.30
CA ILE A 240 -10.17 -4.32 -10.77
C ILE A 240 -11.45 -4.49 -11.58
N ALA A 241 -11.48 -5.43 -12.52
CA ALA A 241 -12.66 -5.70 -13.32
C ALA A 241 -13.84 -6.13 -12.44
N PHE A 242 -13.64 -7.06 -11.49
CA PHE A 242 -14.69 -7.52 -10.58
C PHE A 242 -15.23 -6.39 -9.70
N ILE A 243 -14.37 -5.62 -9.07
CA ILE A 243 -14.76 -4.54 -8.16
C ILE A 243 -15.50 -3.43 -8.93
N SER A 244 -14.97 -3.03 -10.09
CA SER A 244 -15.50 -1.91 -10.87
C SER A 244 -16.92 -2.12 -11.43
N ARG A 245 -17.39 -3.38 -11.52
CA ARG A 245 -18.78 -3.71 -11.88
C ARG A 245 -19.79 -3.19 -10.87
N SER A 246 -19.41 -3.10 -9.60
CA SER A 246 -20.32 -2.72 -8.52
C SER A 246 -19.93 -1.43 -7.84
N VAL A 247 -18.63 -1.09 -7.82
CA VAL A 247 -18.08 0.06 -7.09
C VAL A 247 -17.15 0.83 -8.02
N THR A 248 -17.50 2.07 -8.35
CA THR A 248 -16.60 2.94 -9.11
C THR A 248 -15.31 3.16 -8.32
N LEU A 249 -14.16 2.85 -8.92
CA LEU A 249 -12.84 3.15 -8.39
C LEU A 249 -12.39 4.53 -8.88
N MET A 250 -11.91 5.34 -7.96
CA MET A 250 -11.43 6.71 -8.21
C MET A 250 -9.90 6.77 -8.10
N PRO A 251 -9.23 7.72 -8.77
CA PRO A 251 -7.81 7.95 -8.54
C PRO A 251 -7.49 8.10 -7.05
N GLY A 252 -6.45 7.41 -6.59
CA GLY A 252 -6.08 7.35 -5.18
C GLY A 252 -6.78 6.27 -4.36
N ASP A 253 -7.81 5.58 -4.86
CA ASP A 253 -8.37 4.42 -4.16
C ASP A 253 -7.35 3.28 -4.10
N VAL A 254 -7.41 2.51 -3.01
CA VAL A 254 -6.48 1.42 -2.73
C VAL A 254 -7.20 0.07 -2.77
N ILE A 255 -6.57 -0.91 -3.42
CA ILE A 255 -6.98 -2.31 -3.35
C ILE A 255 -5.84 -3.08 -2.65
N ALA A 256 -6.11 -3.67 -1.50
CA ALA A 256 -5.26 -4.63 -0.83
C ALA A 256 -5.60 -6.02 -1.38
N THR A 257 -4.62 -6.68 -2.03
CA THR A 257 -4.89 -7.79 -2.95
C THR A 257 -5.02 -9.16 -2.30
N GLY A 258 -4.85 -9.22 -0.98
CA GLY A 258 -4.83 -10.46 -0.21
C GLY A 258 -3.42 -10.91 0.15
N THR A 259 -3.33 -11.71 1.20
CA THR A 259 -2.09 -12.17 1.82
C THR A 259 -1.80 -13.64 1.52
N PRO A 260 -0.52 -14.05 1.38
CA PRO A 260 -0.13 -15.45 1.29
C PRO A 260 -0.18 -16.16 2.66
N ALA A 261 0.04 -17.48 2.66
CA ALA A 261 0.20 -18.28 3.88
C ALA A 261 1.38 -17.81 4.74
N GLY A 262 1.35 -18.16 6.03
CA GLY A 262 2.36 -17.81 7.03
C GLY A 262 1.92 -16.68 7.96
N VAL A 263 0.61 -16.37 8.01
CA VAL A 263 0.03 -15.47 9.00
C VAL A 263 0.13 -16.07 10.40
N GLY A 264 0.19 -15.23 11.43
CA GLY A 264 0.35 -15.71 12.82
C GLY A 264 -0.73 -16.66 13.29
N HIS A 265 -1.94 -16.50 12.78
CA HIS A 265 -3.08 -17.40 13.05
C HIS A 265 -2.90 -18.82 12.48
N GLY A 266 -2.12 -18.97 11.41
CA GLY A 266 -1.90 -20.25 10.73
C GLY A 266 -0.92 -21.20 11.44
N PHE A 267 -0.19 -20.75 12.45
CA PHE A 267 0.72 -21.59 13.21
C PHE A 267 0.00 -22.43 14.27
N ASP A 268 0.59 -23.56 14.66
CA ASP A 268 0.12 -24.39 15.77
C ASP A 268 1.25 -24.53 16.83
N PRO A 269 1.14 -23.86 17.99
CA PRO A 269 0.10 -22.90 18.39
C PRO A 269 0.21 -21.57 17.61
N PRO A 270 -0.90 -20.77 17.52
CA PRO A 270 -0.90 -19.47 16.87
C PRO A 270 0.16 -18.49 17.43
N ARG A 271 0.74 -17.66 16.54
CA ARG A 271 1.83 -16.73 16.87
C ARG A 271 1.39 -15.28 16.61
N TYR A 272 0.53 -14.76 17.47
CA TYR A 272 0.03 -13.40 17.39
C TYR A 272 1.06 -12.35 17.76
N LEU A 273 0.90 -11.15 17.21
CA LEU A 273 1.74 -9.98 17.48
C LEU A 273 1.56 -9.50 18.93
N LYS A 274 2.68 -9.05 19.51
CA LYS A 274 2.77 -8.53 20.89
C LYS A 274 3.43 -7.15 20.86
N ARG A 275 3.24 -6.41 21.93
CA ARG A 275 3.96 -5.15 22.16
C ARG A 275 5.47 -5.35 21.96
N GLY A 276 6.06 -4.47 21.19
CA GLY A 276 7.48 -4.45 20.86
C GLY A 276 7.86 -5.27 19.63
N ASP A 277 6.93 -6.06 19.06
CA ASP A 277 7.21 -6.78 17.81
C ASP A 277 7.41 -5.79 16.66
N VAL A 278 8.34 -6.12 15.78
CA VAL A 278 8.64 -5.41 14.53
C VAL A 278 8.19 -6.29 13.37
N VAL A 279 7.35 -5.74 12.50
CA VAL A 279 6.91 -6.41 11.28
C VAL A 279 7.56 -5.71 10.09
N GLU A 280 8.20 -6.51 9.24
CA GLU A 280 8.86 -6.08 8.01
C GLU A 280 8.21 -6.80 6.83
N ILE A 281 7.72 -6.04 5.85
CA ILE A 281 7.12 -6.60 4.63
C ILE A 281 7.90 -6.05 3.45
N SER A 282 8.55 -6.92 2.69
CA SER A 282 9.26 -6.56 1.48
C SER A 282 8.58 -7.12 0.24
N ILE A 283 8.50 -6.31 -0.81
CA ILE A 283 8.07 -6.76 -2.13
C ILE A 283 9.12 -6.31 -3.16
N THR A 284 9.52 -7.24 -4.02
CA THR A 284 10.48 -6.95 -5.11
C THR A 284 10.10 -5.65 -5.83
N ASN A 285 11.06 -4.78 -6.07
CA ASN A 285 10.91 -3.47 -6.71
C ASN A 285 10.05 -2.43 -5.96
N LEU A 286 9.41 -2.77 -4.84
CA LEU A 286 8.60 -1.83 -4.06
C LEU A 286 9.29 -1.32 -2.79
N GLY A 287 10.32 -2.02 -2.32
CA GLY A 287 11.03 -1.69 -1.08
C GLY A 287 10.56 -2.52 0.10
N THR A 288 10.70 -1.99 1.31
CA THR A 288 10.32 -2.65 2.58
C THR A 288 9.50 -1.70 3.43
N LEU A 289 8.38 -2.18 3.91
CA LEU A 289 7.50 -1.51 4.87
C LEU A 289 7.77 -2.05 6.27
N HIS A 290 8.08 -1.17 7.22
CA HIS A 290 8.28 -1.52 8.62
C HIS A 290 7.15 -0.95 9.49
N CYS A 291 6.73 -1.68 10.48
CA CYS A 291 5.91 -1.16 11.56
C CYS A 291 6.24 -1.84 12.89
N THR A 292 5.98 -1.13 13.99
CA THR A 292 6.16 -1.64 15.35
C THR A 292 4.83 -1.75 16.05
N VAL A 293 4.70 -2.69 16.99
CA VAL A 293 3.47 -2.89 17.77
C VAL A 293 3.59 -2.24 19.13
N ALA A 294 2.61 -1.45 19.52
CA ALA A 294 2.48 -0.90 20.88
C ALA A 294 1.07 -1.16 21.42
N ASP A 295 0.92 -1.14 22.73
CA ASP A 295 -0.42 -1.12 23.34
C ASP A 295 -1.03 0.27 23.19
N ARG A 296 -2.37 0.31 23.00
CA ARG A 296 -3.12 1.55 22.88
C ARG A 296 -3.33 2.22 24.24
#